data_9901b2de568f15450f3a79325177a0e0
#
_entry.id   9901b2de568f15450f3a79325177a0e0
#
_cell.length_a   1.000
_cell.length_b   1.000
_cell.length_c   1.000
_cell.angle_alpha   90.00
_cell.angle_beta   90.00
_cell.angle_gamma   90.00
#
_symmetry.space_group_name_H-M   'P 1'
#
loop_
_entity.id
_entity.type
_entity.pdbx_description
1 polymer ?
#
loop_
_entity_poly.entity_id
_entity_poly.type
_entity_poly.pdbx_seq_one_letter_code
_entity_poly.pdbx_strand_id
1 'polypeptide(L)'
;MSDTPPPAPAAAPAPVALRPLILVLGACGFASTFTMRIIDPLIPTLAGEFGRSVPQIVMMVTGFSLAYALGQPFLGPVADAVGKIRTILTCLLALALFSTVAALSQSYEIMAVVRGVTGIASGGIIPIAMAAIGDRAPMQERQVALGRFLVLMIIGQMSGSACSGLIATHAGWRAAFLSAAGVAALAAVLVAIVLKPRRNVTRQTLSVAGALANYRIVFANPRTRLLYGLVVIEGILLFGIPAYVAAILFTRSGVGPGEAGLAIAGMGFGCLVYGLMTRILVERLGPTLMTRTGGVICAIGLALFAIDWPWWSAIPLFALQGFGFFLLHGTFQAQATELAPSARGSAMALFACCFFLGQATGPLVMGAAMHALGAPAAILLFAVAIALFGYMTPRILPVPSSRT
;
A
#
# COMPACT_ATOMS: atom_id res chain seq x y z
N MET A 1 -31.09 39.06 -44.09
CA MET A 1 -30.02 38.64 -43.16
C MET A 1 -30.72 37.96 -42.00
N SER A 2 -30.74 36.63 -41.97
CA SER A 2 -31.40 35.83 -40.92
C SER A 2 -30.41 35.65 -39.74
N ASP A 3 -30.71 36.35 -38.64
CA ASP A 3 -30.02 36.16 -37.36
C ASP A 3 -30.47 34.83 -36.73
N THR A 4 -29.79 33.74 -37.07
CA THR A 4 -29.90 32.51 -36.31
C THR A 4 -28.93 32.59 -35.15
N PRO A 5 -29.40 32.49 -33.86
CA PRO A 5 -28.51 32.50 -32.72
C PRO A 5 -27.56 31.29 -32.77
N PRO A 6 -26.32 31.43 -32.31
CA PRO A 6 -25.37 30.33 -32.29
C PRO A 6 -25.92 29.15 -31.45
N PRO A 7 -25.66 27.88 -31.86
CA PRO A 7 -26.17 26.74 -31.14
C PRO A 7 -25.66 26.74 -29.70
N ALA A 8 -26.55 26.49 -28.75
CA ALA A 8 -26.25 26.40 -27.34
C ALA A 8 -25.11 25.37 -27.09
N PRO A 9 -24.13 25.67 -26.23
CA PRO A 9 -23.08 24.74 -25.95
C PRO A 9 -23.68 23.44 -25.39
N ALA A 10 -23.26 22.31 -25.94
CA ALA A 10 -23.74 21.00 -25.54
C ALA A 10 -23.65 20.85 -24.01
N ALA A 11 -24.77 20.55 -23.37
CA ALA A 11 -24.86 20.40 -21.92
C ALA A 11 -23.78 19.45 -21.42
N ALA A 12 -22.97 19.89 -20.48
CA ALA A 12 -21.96 19.05 -19.84
C ALA A 12 -22.67 17.85 -19.20
N PRO A 13 -22.25 16.60 -19.47
CA PRO A 13 -22.86 15.43 -18.86
C PRO A 13 -22.83 15.56 -17.34
N ALA A 14 -23.95 15.18 -16.70
CA ALA A 14 -24.13 15.25 -15.26
C ALA A 14 -22.95 14.59 -14.52
N PRO A 15 -22.48 15.16 -13.41
CA PRO A 15 -21.39 14.58 -12.62
C PRO A 15 -21.81 13.21 -12.12
N VAL A 16 -20.91 12.23 -12.22
CA VAL A 16 -21.12 10.89 -11.69
C VAL A 16 -21.42 11.00 -10.19
N ALA A 17 -22.51 10.38 -9.73
CA ALA A 17 -22.88 10.38 -8.32
C ALA A 17 -21.73 9.87 -7.43
N LEU A 18 -21.63 10.38 -6.21
CA LEU A 18 -20.49 10.11 -5.31
C LEU A 18 -20.34 8.61 -5.00
N ARG A 19 -21.43 7.87 -4.81
CA ARG A 19 -21.40 6.43 -4.50
C ARG A 19 -20.72 5.58 -5.60
N PRO A 20 -21.14 5.64 -6.89
CA PRO A 20 -20.47 4.90 -7.95
C PRO A 20 -19.02 5.35 -8.15
N LEU A 21 -18.69 6.62 -7.94
CA LEU A 21 -17.31 7.09 -7.98
C LEU A 21 -16.45 6.38 -6.93
N ILE A 22 -16.90 6.33 -5.66
CA ILE A 22 -16.16 5.67 -4.57
C ILE A 22 -15.99 4.18 -4.84
N LEU A 23 -17.01 3.50 -5.33
CA LEU A 23 -16.96 2.07 -5.62
C LEU A 23 -15.97 1.76 -6.75
N VAL A 24 -16.02 2.52 -7.85
CA VAL A 24 -15.09 2.31 -8.98
C VAL A 24 -13.65 2.64 -8.60
N LEU A 25 -13.42 3.78 -7.94
CA LEU A 25 -12.07 4.12 -7.47
C LEU A 25 -11.59 3.14 -6.38
N GLY A 26 -12.49 2.65 -5.52
CA GLY A 26 -12.20 1.58 -4.57
C GLY A 26 -11.79 0.28 -5.25
N ALA A 27 -12.44 -0.10 -6.36
CA ALA A 27 -12.02 -1.24 -7.17
C ALA A 27 -10.62 -1.04 -7.79
N CYS A 28 -10.26 0.21 -8.15
CA CYS A 28 -8.90 0.53 -8.60
C CYS A 28 -7.87 0.36 -7.47
N GLY A 29 -8.18 0.86 -6.27
CA GLY A 29 -7.36 0.67 -5.08
C GLY A 29 -7.21 -0.80 -4.69
N PHE A 30 -8.32 -1.56 -4.75
CA PHE A 30 -8.33 -3.01 -4.55
C PHE A 30 -7.38 -3.70 -5.54
N ALA A 31 -7.47 -3.42 -6.84
CA ALA A 31 -6.62 -4.02 -7.87
C ALA A 31 -5.13 -3.72 -7.63
N SER A 32 -4.79 -2.49 -7.23
CA SER A 32 -3.43 -2.09 -6.90
C SER A 32 -2.88 -2.87 -5.71
N THR A 33 -3.62 -2.93 -4.59
CA THR A 33 -3.17 -3.61 -3.37
C THR A 33 -3.20 -5.14 -3.50
N PHE A 34 -4.15 -5.70 -4.25
CA PHE A 34 -4.19 -7.11 -4.62
C PHE A 34 -2.92 -7.51 -5.36
N THR A 35 -2.56 -6.78 -6.43
CA THR A 35 -1.35 -7.05 -7.24
C THR A 35 -0.06 -6.88 -6.44
N MET A 36 -0.04 -5.96 -5.48
CA MET A 36 1.12 -5.76 -4.61
C MET A 36 1.41 -6.99 -3.76
N ARG A 37 0.38 -7.63 -3.19
CA ARG A 37 0.52 -8.74 -2.23
C ARG A 37 0.49 -10.13 -2.83
N ILE A 38 0.26 -10.23 -4.13
CA ILE A 38 0.12 -11.52 -4.82
C ILE A 38 1.34 -12.41 -4.73
N ILE A 39 2.54 -11.84 -4.65
CA ILE A 39 3.81 -12.59 -4.67
C ILE A 39 4.16 -13.18 -3.30
N ASP A 40 3.69 -12.58 -2.20
CA ASP A 40 4.15 -12.91 -0.85
C ASP A 40 4.03 -14.41 -0.49
N PRO A 41 2.89 -15.10 -0.73
CA PRO A 41 2.79 -16.53 -0.45
C PRO A 41 3.50 -17.42 -1.49
N LEU A 42 3.88 -16.85 -2.62
CA LEU A 42 4.46 -17.58 -3.76
C LEU A 42 6.00 -17.66 -3.71
N ILE A 43 6.63 -16.96 -2.76
CA ILE A 43 8.09 -16.82 -2.72
C ILE A 43 8.81 -18.17 -2.72
N PRO A 44 8.46 -19.19 -1.89
CA PRO A 44 9.12 -20.50 -1.95
C PRO A 44 8.88 -21.21 -3.29
N THR A 45 7.68 -21.13 -3.84
CA THR A 45 7.33 -21.74 -5.12
C THR A 45 8.16 -21.15 -6.26
N LEU A 46 8.27 -19.82 -6.30
CA LEU A 46 9.08 -19.11 -7.30
C LEU A 46 10.59 -19.37 -7.12
N ALA A 47 11.03 -19.56 -5.88
CA ALA A 47 12.43 -19.95 -5.59
C ALA A 47 12.77 -21.31 -6.23
N GLY A 48 11.88 -22.29 -6.07
CA GLY A 48 11.99 -23.59 -6.72
C GLY A 48 11.89 -23.52 -8.24
N GLU A 49 10.92 -22.78 -8.77
CA GLU A 49 10.67 -22.64 -10.23
C GLU A 49 11.87 -22.02 -10.97
N PHE A 50 12.45 -20.97 -10.43
CA PHE A 50 13.57 -20.24 -11.06
C PHE A 50 14.95 -20.72 -10.62
N GLY A 51 15.04 -21.74 -9.73
CA GLY A 51 16.33 -22.20 -9.19
C GLY A 51 17.10 -21.10 -8.45
N ARG A 52 16.39 -20.21 -7.74
CA ARG A 52 16.95 -19.07 -7.03
C ARG A 52 16.73 -19.19 -5.53
N SER A 53 17.57 -18.54 -4.74
CA SER A 53 17.37 -18.48 -3.29
C SER A 53 16.16 -17.61 -2.91
N VAL A 54 15.57 -17.89 -1.74
CA VAL A 54 14.47 -17.07 -1.19
C VAL A 54 14.82 -15.56 -1.14
N PRO A 55 16.00 -15.15 -0.66
CA PRO A 55 16.38 -13.72 -0.69
C PRO A 55 16.41 -13.13 -2.09
N GLN A 56 16.80 -13.88 -3.12
CA GLN A 56 16.75 -13.40 -4.50
C GLN A 56 15.33 -13.17 -4.98
N ILE A 57 14.37 -14.04 -4.66
CA ILE A 57 12.96 -13.82 -5.00
C ILE A 57 12.39 -12.63 -4.22
N VAL A 58 12.78 -12.45 -2.96
CA VAL A 58 12.39 -11.29 -2.14
C VAL A 58 12.85 -9.95 -2.77
N MET A 59 13.92 -9.93 -3.58
CA MET A 59 14.30 -8.74 -4.35
C MET A 59 13.19 -8.27 -5.31
N MET A 60 12.30 -9.16 -5.76
CA MET A 60 11.13 -8.74 -6.57
C MET A 60 10.10 -7.96 -5.75
N VAL A 61 9.94 -8.29 -4.45
CA VAL A 61 9.09 -7.53 -3.51
C VAL A 61 9.69 -6.15 -3.26
N THR A 62 11.00 -6.13 -2.99
CA THR A 62 11.79 -4.89 -2.82
C THR A 62 11.72 -4.02 -4.06
N GLY A 63 11.98 -4.58 -5.24
CA GLY A 63 11.95 -3.87 -6.52
C GLY A 63 10.57 -3.27 -6.83
N PHE A 64 9.50 -4.02 -6.57
CA PHE A 64 8.14 -3.50 -6.70
C PHE A 64 7.89 -2.33 -5.75
N SER A 65 8.21 -2.47 -4.46
CA SER A 65 7.95 -1.46 -3.44
C SER A 65 8.79 -0.19 -3.67
N LEU A 66 10.05 -0.35 -4.10
CA LEU A 66 10.92 0.76 -4.45
C LEU A 66 10.38 1.53 -5.68
N ALA A 67 10.00 0.81 -6.72
CA ALA A 67 9.42 1.39 -7.93
C ALA A 67 8.08 2.07 -7.65
N TYR A 68 7.27 1.48 -6.76
CA TYR A 68 6.04 2.06 -6.24
C TYR A 68 6.33 3.41 -5.53
N ALA A 69 7.30 3.44 -4.61
CA ALA A 69 7.69 4.65 -3.90
C ALA A 69 8.15 5.76 -4.84
N LEU A 70 9.04 5.41 -5.77
CA LEU A 70 9.60 6.36 -6.74
C LEU A 70 8.57 6.83 -7.76
N GLY A 71 7.58 6.02 -8.10
CA GLY A 71 6.50 6.39 -9.03
C GLY A 71 5.57 7.49 -8.49
N GLN A 72 5.35 7.55 -7.19
CA GLN A 72 4.36 8.46 -6.59
C GLN A 72 4.62 9.95 -6.84
N PRO A 73 5.84 10.49 -6.64
CA PRO A 73 6.10 11.90 -6.87
C PRO A 73 5.92 12.34 -8.32
N PHE A 74 6.07 11.42 -9.28
CA PHE A 74 5.97 11.72 -10.71
C PHE A 74 4.55 11.57 -11.24
N LEU A 75 3.80 10.58 -10.77
CA LEU A 75 2.47 10.27 -11.28
C LEU A 75 1.41 11.28 -10.84
N GLY A 76 1.60 11.97 -9.71
CA GLY A 76 0.74 13.06 -9.28
C GLY A 76 0.67 14.21 -10.31
N PRO A 77 1.78 14.86 -10.62
CA PRO A 77 1.84 15.89 -11.68
C PRO A 77 1.33 15.43 -13.04
N VAL A 78 1.62 14.18 -13.44
CA VAL A 78 1.08 13.58 -14.67
C VAL A 78 -0.45 13.53 -14.62
N ALA A 79 -1.02 13.12 -13.49
CA ALA A 79 -2.47 13.05 -13.32
C ALA A 79 -3.14 14.43 -13.37
N ASP A 80 -2.48 15.46 -12.88
CA ASP A 80 -2.98 16.83 -12.95
C ASP A 80 -2.94 17.37 -14.39
N ALA A 81 -1.91 17.00 -15.18
CA ALA A 81 -1.77 17.44 -16.58
C ALA A 81 -2.65 16.66 -17.57
N VAL A 82 -2.76 15.33 -17.42
CA VAL A 82 -3.45 14.44 -18.37
C VAL A 82 -4.88 14.15 -17.94
N GLY A 83 -5.17 14.31 -16.65
CA GLY A 83 -6.44 14.03 -16.00
C GLY A 83 -6.41 12.76 -15.14
N LYS A 84 -6.85 12.88 -13.89
CA LYS A 84 -6.78 11.84 -12.87
C LYS A 84 -7.37 10.51 -13.32
N ILE A 85 -8.56 10.51 -13.91
CA ILE A 85 -9.24 9.27 -14.35
C ILE A 85 -8.51 8.60 -15.50
N ARG A 86 -7.91 9.37 -16.42
CA ARG A 86 -7.10 8.80 -17.52
C ARG A 86 -5.83 8.16 -16.99
N THR A 87 -5.14 8.83 -16.10
CA THR A 87 -3.91 8.29 -15.50
C THR A 87 -4.18 7.00 -14.75
N ILE A 88 -5.28 6.93 -13.96
CA ILE A 88 -5.70 5.70 -13.30
C ILE A 88 -5.98 4.59 -14.33
N LEU A 89 -6.72 4.89 -15.40
CA LEU A 89 -7.00 3.92 -16.46
C LEU A 89 -5.72 3.39 -17.11
N THR A 90 -4.78 4.28 -17.47
CA THR A 90 -3.49 3.88 -18.04
C THR A 90 -2.69 3.01 -17.06
N CYS A 91 -2.66 3.37 -15.77
CA CYS A 91 -2.01 2.57 -14.74
C CYS A 91 -2.65 1.18 -14.59
N LEU A 92 -3.98 1.07 -14.64
CA LEU A 92 -4.68 -0.22 -14.57
C LEU A 92 -4.42 -1.10 -15.79
N LEU A 93 -4.40 -0.51 -16.99
CA LEU A 93 -4.07 -1.23 -18.21
C LEU A 93 -2.62 -1.74 -18.19
N ALA A 94 -1.68 -0.91 -17.71
CA ALA A 94 -0.30 -1.32 -17.49
C ALA A 94 -0.21 -2.44 -16.44
N LEU A 95 -0.98 -2.33 -15.35
CA LEU A 95 -1.05 -3.34 -14.30
C LEU A 95 -1.55 -4.68 -14.85
N ALA A 96 -2.61 -4.68 -15.66
CA ALA A 96 -3.15 -5.88 -16.31
C ALA A 96 -2.14 -6.49 -17.29
N LEU A 97 -1.56 -5.67 -18.17
CA LEU A 97 -0.58 -6.10 -19.16
C LEU A 97 0.64 -6.74 -18.48
N PHE A 98 1.28 -6.01 -17.55
CA PHE A 98 2.52 -6.51 -16.93
C PHE A 98 2.27 -7.65 -15.94
N SER A 99 1.09 -7.76 -15.32
CA SER A 99 0.72 -8.96 -14.56
C SER A 99 0.56 -10.19 -15.47
N THR A 100 0.04 -10.00 -16.69
CA THR A 100 0.01 -11.07 -17.71
C THR A 100 1.40 -11.46 -18.16
N VAL A 101 2.27 -10.49 -18.42
CA VAL A 101 3.67 -10.76 -18.78
C VAL A 101 4.41 -11.48 -17.64
N ALA A 102 4.15 -11.11 -16.38
CA ALA A 102 4.67 -11.81 -15.21
C ALA A 102 4.23 -13.28 -15.19
N ALA A 103 2.95 -13.57 -15.45
CA ALA A 103 2.42 -14.93 -15.51
C ALA A 103 3.07 -15.78 -16.62
N LEU A 104 3.45 -15.16 -17.73
CA LEU A 104 4.08 -15.81 -18.88
C LEU A 104 5.61 -15.84 -18.80
N SER A 105 6.21 -15.23 -17.77
CA SER A 105 7.66 -15.17 -17.63
C SER A 105 8.27 -16.56 -17.43
N GLN A 106 9.41 -16.78 -18.10
CA GLN A 106 10.19 -18.03 -18.02
C GLN A 106 11.53 -17.83 -17.32
N SER A 107 11.89 -16.58 -16.99
CA SER A 107 13.14 -16.26 -16.30
C SER A 107 12.91 -15.31 -15.14
N TYR A 108 13.76 -15.45 -14.13
CA TYR A 108 13.81 -14.56 -12.96
C TYR A 108 13.97 -13.09 -13.36
N GLU A 109 14.87 -12.81 -14.32
CA GLU A 109 15.24 -11.46 -14.73
C GLU A 109 14.04 -10.72 -15.35
N ILE A 110 13.31 -11.40 -16.27
CA ILE A 110 12.09 -10.84 -16.86
C ILE A 110 11.07 -10.54 -15.79
N MET A 111 10.83 -11.50 -14.90
CA MET A 111 9.85 -11.33 -13.82
C MET A 111 10.23 -10.19 -12.87
N ALA A 112 11.52 -10.06 -12.51
CA ALA A 112 12.00 -8.99 -11.65
C ALA A 112 11.80 -7.60 -12.28
N VAL A 113 12.13 -7.44 -13.57
CA VAL A 113 11.90 -6.18 -14.31
C VAL A 113 10.41 -5.86 -14.38
N VAL A 114 9.60 -6.84 -14.76
CA VAL A 114 8.14 -6.69 -14.87
C VAL A 114 7.52 -6.30 -13.53
N ARG A 115 7.97 -6.88 -12.42
CA ARG A 115 7.54 -6.49 -11.07
C ARG A 115 7.88 -5.03 -10.75
N GLY A 116 9.06 -4.55 -11.15
CA GLY A 116 9.44 -3.14 -11.02
C GLY A 116 8.49 -2.23 -11.79
N VAL A 117 8.24 -2.51 -13.08
CA VAL A 117 7.32 -1.71 -13.91
C VAL A 117 5.89 -1.73 -13.35
N THR A 118 5.44 -2.91 -12.89
CA THR A 118 4.14 -3.07 -12.21
C THR A 118 4.06 -2.19 -10.95
N GLY A 119 5.16 -2.07 -10.20
CA GLY A 119 5.28 -1.21 -9.03
C GLY A 119 5.05 0.26 -9.36
N ILE A 120 5.69 0.79 -10.43
CA ILE A 120 5.46 2.18 -10.89
C ILE A 120 3.98 2.41 -11.20
N ALA A 121 3.38 1.54 -12.01
CA ALA A 121 1.97 1.66 -12.40
C ALA A 121 1.03 1.62 -11.18
N SER A 122 1.29 0.71 -10.25
CA SER A 122 0.51 0.55 -9.02
C SER A 122 0.62 1.79 -8.10
N GLY A 123 1.83 2.40 -8.01
CA GLY A 123 2.12 3.53 -7.14
C GLY A 123 1.29 4.79 -7.42
N GLY A 124 0.84 4.98 -8.67
CA GLY A 124 0.00 6.12 -9.03
C GLY A 124 -1.48 5.95 -8.68
N ILE A 125 -2.00 4.73 -8.61
CA ILE A 125 -3.44 4.49 -8.54
C ILE A 125 -4.05 5.07 -7.27
N ILE A 126 -3.49 4.75 -6.10
CA ILE A 126 -4.06 5.09 -4.80
C ILE A 126 -4.07 6.60 -4.54
N PRO A 127 -2.95 7.33 -4.62
CA PRO A 127 -2.95 8.75 -4.33
C PRO A 127 -3.80 9.54 -5.32
N ILE A 128 -3.83 9.16 -6.60
CA ILE A 128 -4.64 9.82 -7.61
C ILE A 128 -6.13 9.55 -7.37
N ALA A 129 -6.51 8.33 -6.97
CA ALA A 129 -7.89 7.99 -6.61
C ALA A 129 -8.37 8.77 -5.38
N MET A 130 -7.54 8.88 -4.33
CA MET A 130 -7.85 9.69 -3.15
C MET A 130 -8.03 11.17 -3.51
N ALA A 131 -7.16 11.72 -4.37
CA ALA A 131 -7.30 13.08 -4.87
C ALA A 131 -8.58 13.25 -5.69
N ALA A 132 -8.95 12.30 -6.56
CA ALA A 132 -10.17 12.34 -7.34
C ALA A 132 -11.46 12.27 -6.50
N ILE A 133 -11.42 11.52 -5.39
CA ILE A 133 -12.50 11.50 -4.39
C ILE A 133 -12.57 12.85 -3.68
N GLY A 134 -11.41 13.38 -3.22
CA GLY A 134 -11.31 14.65 -2.53
C GLY A 134 -11.84 15.84 -3.33
N ASP A 135 -11.65 15.84 -4.66
CA ASP A 135 -12.13 16.90 -5.56
C ASP A 135 -13.67 16.91 -5.72
N ARG A 136 -14.32 15.76 -5.51
CA ARG A 136 -15.75 15.60 -5.80
C ARG A 136 -16.62 15.40 -4.57
N ALA A 137 -16.02 14.92 -3.46
CA ALA A 137 -16.74 14.71 -2.21
C ALA A 137 -16.95 16.03 -1.48
N PRO A 138 -18.19 16.39 -1.10
CA PRO A 138 -18.46 17.50 -0.19
C PRO A 138 -17.64 17.37 1.09
N MET A 139 -17.26 18.51 1.71
CA MET A 139 -16.38 18.51 2.87
C MET A 139 -16.89 17.60 3.99
N GLN A 140 -18.22 17.60 4.23
CA GLN A 140 -18.86 16.78 5.26
C GLN A 140 -18.79 15.27 4.99
N GLU A 141 -18.77 14.85 3.72
CA GLU A 141 -18.79 13.46 3.30
C GLU A 141 -17.39 12.91 2.95
N ARG A 142 -16.40 13.81 2.80
CA ARG A 142 -15.06 13.47 2.30
C ARG A 142 -14.37 12.40 3.15
N GLN A 143 -14.43 12.53 4.48
CA GLN A 143 -13.80 11.58 5.39
C GLN A 143 -14.44 10.18 5.29
N VAL A 144 -15.77 10.12 5.19
CA VAL A 144 -16.50 8.86 5.01
C VAL A 144 -16.18 8.23 3.66
N ALA A 145 -16.10 9.03 2.60
CA ALA A 145 -15.76 8.58 1.25
C ALA A 145 -14.35 7.96 1.20
N LEU A 146 -13.36 8.64 1.77
CA LEU A 146 -11.99 8.15 1.88
C LEU A 146 -11.89 6.91 2.77
N GLY A 147 -12.64 6.86 3.88
CA GLY A 147 -12.71 5.67 4.74
C GLY A 147 -13.22 4.43 3.99
N ARG A 148 -14.28 4.56 3.20
CA ARG A 148 -14.80 3.46 2.36
C ARG A 148 -13.79 3.00 1.31
N PHE A 149 -13.07 3.95 0.69
CA PHE A 149 -11.98 3.65 -0.24
C PHE A 149 -10.86 2.84 0.44
N LEU A 150 -10.43 3.24 1.64
CA LEU A 150 -9.40 2.54 2.41
C LEU A 150 -9.81 1.11 2.79
N VAL A 151 -11.07 0.89 3.17
CA VAL A 151 -11.60 -0.45 3.44
C VAL A 151 -11.46 -1.37 2.22
N LEU A 152 -11.82 -0.87 1.02
CA LEU A 152 -11.68 -1.66 -0.22
C LEU A 152 -10.22 -1.97 -0.54
N MET A 153 -9.30 -1.06 -0.24
CA MET A 153 -7.85 -1.31 -0.37
C MET A 153 -7.36 -2.41 0.59
N ILE A 154 -7.78 -2.37 1.85
CA ILE A 154 -7.41 -3.39 2.84
C ILE A 154 -7.94 -4.76 2.41
N ILE A 155 -9.18 -4.83 1.95
CA ILE A 155 -9.77 -6.06 1.40
C ILE A 155 -8.95 -6.54 0.20
N GLY A 156 -8.52 -5.64 -0.70
CA GLY A 156 -7.65 -5.97 -1.83
C GLY A 156 -6.31 -6.57 -1.37
N GLN A 157 -5.69 -6.00 -0.35
CA GLN A 157 -4.44 -6.49 0.23
C GLN A 157 -4.59 -7.90 0.83
N MET A 158 -5.66 -8.14 1.61
CA MET A 158 -5.96 -9.46 2.18
C MET A 158 -6.22 -10.49 1.08
N SER A 159 -7.10 -10.13 0.14
CA SER A 159 -7.46 -11.01 -0.98
C SER A 159 -6.26 -11.31 -1.86
N GLY A 160 -5.34 -10.34 -2.05
CA GLY A 160 -4.11 -10.54 -2.81
C GLY A 160 -3.26 -11.67 -2.26
N SER A 161 -3.04 -11.73 -0.95
CA SER A 161 -2.30 -12.81 -0.31
C SER A 161 -3.10 -14.11 -0.24
N ALA A 162 -4.34 -14.07 0.26
CA ALA A 162 -5.14 -15.28 0.45
C ALA A 162 -5.49 -15.96 -0.88
N CYS A 163 -6.05 -15.21 -1.84
CA CYS A 163 -6.47 -15.77 -3.12
C CYS A 163 -5.28 -16.24 -3.95
N SER A 164 -4.16 -15.50 -3.96
CA SER A 164 -2.98 -15.95 -4.72
C SER A 164 -2.40 -17.25 -4.19
N GLY A 165 -2.34 -17.40 -2.86
CA GLY A 165 -1.92 -18.65 -2.25
C GLY A 165 -2.84 -19.82 -2.60
N LEU A 166 -4.16 -19.64 -2.44
CA LEU A 166 -5.15 -20.67 -2.77
C LEU A 166 -5.16 -21.02 -4.27
N ILE A 167 -5.13 -20.00 -5.15
CA ILE A 167 -5.06 -20.24 -6.60
C ILE A 167 -3.77 -20.99 -6.96
N ALA A 168 -2.65 -20.61 -6.36
CA ALA A 168 -1.37 -21.27 -6.65
C ALA A 168 -1.36 -22.73 -6.22
N THR A 169 -2.01 -23.08 -5.12
CA THR A 169 -2.13 -24.46 -4.65
C THR A 169 -2.88 -25.35 -5.66
N HIS A 170 -3.90 -24.84 -6.35
CA HIS A 170 -4.76 -25.61 -7.24
C HIS A 170 -4.45 -25.46 -8.73
N ALA A 171 -3.98 -24.28 -9.14
CA ALA A 171 -3.80 -23.91 -10.54
C ALA A 171 -2.40 -23.36 -10.88
N GLY A 172 -1.50 -23.38 -9.90
CA GLY A 172 -0.13 -22.88 -10.06
C GLY A 172 0.02 -21.37 -9.93
N TRP A 173 1.26 -20.93 -9.72
CA TRP A 173 1.58 -19.52 -9.49
C TRP A 173 1.25 -18.60 -10.69
N ARG A 174 1.31 -19.15 -11.92
CA ARG A 174 0.95 -18.41 -13.14
C ARG A 174 -0.51 -17.98 -13.13
N ALA A 175 -1.42 -18.86 -12.70
CA ALA A 175 -2.83 -18.54 -12.56
C ALA A 175 -3.09 -17.45 -11.51
N ALA A 176 -2.30 -17.41 -10.44
CA ALA A 176 -2.36 -16.32 -9.46
C ALA A 176 -2.06 -14.97 -10.12
N PHE A 177 -0.97 -14.84 -10.91
CA PHE A 177 -0.67 -13.59 -11.63
C PHE A 177 -1.72 -13.24 -12.69
N LEU A 178 -2.30 -14.25 -13.39
CA LEU A 178 -3.41 -14.01 -14.32
C LEU A 178 -4.66 -13.51 -13.59
N SER A 179 -4.91 -13.94 -12.35
CA SER A 179 -6.02 -13.41 -11.54
C SER A 179 -5.82 -11.91 -11.23
N ALA A 180 -4.58 -11.48 -10.95
CA ALA A 180 -4.29 -10.06 -10.78
C ALA A 180 -4.49 -9.26 -12.07
N ALA A 181 -4.08 -9.84 -13.21
CA ALA A 181 -4.34 -9.23 -14.51
C ALA A 181 -5.84 -9.07 -14.77
N GLY A 182 -6.64 -10.09 -14.47
CA GLY A 182 -8.10 -10.06 -14.59
C GLY A 182 -8.75 -9.01 -13.68
N VAL A 183 -8.33 -8.93 -12.42
CA VAL A 183 -8.80 -7.92 -11.47
C VAL A 183 -8.48 -6.50 -11.94
N ALA A 184 -7.25 -6.27 -12.42
CA ALA A 184 -6.85 -4.97 -12.95
C ALA A 184 -7.61 -4.61 -14.24
N ALA A 185 -7.82 -5.57 -15.15
CA ALA A 185 -8.59 -5.39 -16.36
C ALA A 185 -10.06 -5.08 -16.05
N LEU A 186 -10.68 -5.78 -15.11
CA LEU A 186 -12.05 -5.51 -14.66
C LEU A 186 -12.18 -4.10 -14.08
N ALA A 187 -11.23 -3.67 -13.24
CA ALA A 187 -11.19 -2.31 -12.71
C ALA A 187 -11.05 -1.27 -13.84
N ALA A 188 -10.20 -1.54 -14.85
CA ALA A 188 -10.05 -0.68 -16.02
C ALA A 188 -11.35 -0.54 -16.82
N VAL A 189 -12.06 -1.64 -17.04
CA VAL A 189 -13.39 -1.67 -17.70
C VAL A 189 -14.40 -0.85 -16.90
N LEU A 190 -14.46 -1.01 -15.58
CA LEU A 190 -15.35 -0.22 -14.72
C LEU A 190 -15.05 1.28 -14.80
N VAL A 191 -13.76 1.66 -14.81
CA VAL A 191 -13.35 3.07 -15.01
C VAL A 191 -13.80 3.58 -16.37
N ALA A 192 -13.58 2.81 -17.44
CA ALA A 192 -13.93 3.22 -18.80
C ALA A 192 -15.45 3.41 -19.01
N ILE A 193 -16.26 2.51 -18.44
CA ILE A 193 -17.72 2.53 -18.60
C ILE A 193 -18.37 3.57 -17.68
N VAL A 194 -18.01 3.59 -16.39
CA VAL A 194 -18.69 4.39 -15.37
C VAL A 194 -18.15 5.80 -15.30
N LEU A 195 -16.82 5.98 -15.27
CA LEU A 195 -16.20 7.28 -15.09
C LEU A 195 -15.94 8.02 -16.40
N LYS A 196 -16.01 7.35 -17.55
CA LYS A 196 -15.93 7.89 -18.92
C LYS A 196 -14.85 8.97 -19.05
N PRO A 197 -13.56 8.64 -19.08
CA PRO A 197 -12.47 9.59 -19.08
C PRO A 197 -12.61 10.55 -20.26
N ARG A 198 -12.84 11.85 -19.96
CA ARG A 198 -13.08 12.88 -20.97
C ARG A 198 -11.85 13.15 -21.81
N ARG A 199 -12.04 13.34 -23.11
CA ARG A 199 -10.96 13.62 -24.08
C ARG A 199 -10.39 15.05 -23.94
N ASN A 200 -11.19 15.99 -23.44
CA ASN A 200 -10.83 17.41 -23.29
C ASN A 200 -10.68 17.77 -21.81
N VAL A 201 -9.57 17.41 -21.20
CA VAL A 201 -9.12 18.02 -19.96
C VAL A 201 -8.31 19.26 -20.37
N THR A 202 -8.60 20.41 -19.79
CA THR A 202 -7.73 21.59 -19.90
C THR A 202 -6.35 21.16 -19.44
N ARG A 203 -5.41 21.05 -20.38
CA ARG A 203 -4.03 20.64 -20.08
C ARG A 203 -3.44 21.71 -19.17
N GLN A 204 -3.32 21.40 -17.90
CA GLN A 204 -2.45 22.17 -17.04
C GLN A 204 -1.01 21.85 -17.43
N THR A 205 -0.19 22.87 -17.59
CA THR A 205 1.23 22.67 -17.86
C THR A 205 1.87 21.93 -16.70
N LEU A 206 2.60 20.85 -17.01
CA LEU A 206 3.42 20.12 -16.01
C LEU A 206 4.38 21.13 -15.38
N SER A 207 4.07 21.61 -14.17
CA SER A 207 4.94 22.50 -13.44
C SER A 207 5.81 21.73 -12.46
N VAL A 208 6.92 21.21 -12.97
CA VAL A 208 7.96 20.60 -12.10
C VAL A 208 8.47 21.62 -11.06
N ALA A 209 8.57 22.89 -11.46
CA ALA A 209 8.94 23.97 -10.55
C ALA A 209 7.92 24.17 -9.42
N GLY A 210 6.61 24.07 -9.72
CA GLY A 210 5.54 24.13 -8.71
C GLY A 210 5.57 22.95 -7.74
N ALA A 211 5.79 21.73 -8.25
CA ALA A 211 5.96 20.54 -7.41
C ALA A 211 7.18 20.68 -6.49
N LEU A 212 8.32 21.15 -7.03
CA LEU A 212 9.55 21.37 -6.25
C LEU A 212 9.36 22.47 -5.19
N ALA A 213 8.61 23.54 -5.51
CA ALA A 213 8.27 24.59 -4.56
C ALA A 213 7.43 24.02 -3.39
N ASN A 214 6.43 23.18 -3.67
CA ASN A 214 5.65 22.53 -2.63
C ASN A 214 6.50 21.61 -1.75
N TYR A 215 7.44 20.85 -2.32
CA TYR A 215 8.35 20.03 -1.54
C TYR A 215 9.27 20.86 -0.66
N ARG A 216 9.76 22.04 -1.14
CA ARG A 216 10.52 22.97 -0.32
C ARG A 216 9.71 23.48 0.88
N ILE A 217 8.42 23.78 0.71
CA ILE A 217 7.51 24.17 1.81
C ILE A 217 7.43 23.05 2.85
N VAL A 218 7.24 21.81 2.41
CA VAL A 218 7.16 20.64 3.30
C VAL A 218 8.47 20.47 4.08
N PHE A 219 9.63 20.53 3.43
CA PHE A 219 10.94 20.38 4.08
C PHE A 219 11.41 21.60 4.88
N ALA A 220 10.76 22.75 4.72
CA ALA A 220 11.02 23.92 5.56
C ALA A 220 10.59 23.69 7.02
N ASN A 221 9.62 22.81 7.27
CA ASN A 221 9.25 22.43 8.62
C ASN A 221 10.29 21.44 9.21
N PRO A 222 11.00 21.77 10.31
CA PRO A 222 12.03 20.90 10.87
C PRO A 222 11.51 19.55 11.36
N ARG A 223 10.21 19.43 11.72
CA ARG A 223 9.58 18.18 12.11
C ARG A 223 9.41 17.20 10.94
N THR A 224 9.44 17.68 9.70
CA THR A 224 9.27 16.86 8.50
C THR A 224 10.33 15.77 8.39
N ARG A 225 11.60 16.14 8.56
CA ARG A 225 12.72 15.20 8.46
C ARG A 225 12.63 14.09 9.50
N LEU A 226 12.25 14.46 10.71
CA LEU A 226 12.09 13.53 11.81
C LEU A 226 10.92 12.58 11.58
N LEU A 227 9.74 13.12 11.23
CA LEU A 227 8.55 12.29 10.96
C LEU A 227 8.81 11.31 9.81
N TYR A 228 9.36 11.78 8.69
CA TYR A 228 9.59 10.92 7.54
C TYR A 228 10.70 9.89 7.79
N GLY A 229 11.72 10.22 8.56
CA GLY A 229 12.72 9.25 9.03
C GLY A 229 12.09 8.14 9.89
N LEU A 230 11.19 8.51 10.82
CA LEU A 230 10.45 7.54 11.63
C LEU A 230 9.53 6.67 10.77
N VAL A 231 8.89 7.23 9.73
CA VAL A 231 8.03 6.47 8.80
C VAL A 231 8.83 5.46 7.96
N VAL A 232 10.07 5.80 7.56
CA VAL A 232 10.96 4.82 6.92
C VAL A 232 11.29 3.68 7.88
N ILE A 233 11.64 3.98 9.13
CA ILE A 233 11.95 2.97 10.15
C ILE A 233 10.71 2.10 10.42
N GLU A 234 9.53 2.71 10.53
CA GLU A 234 8.25 1.98 10.64
C GLU A 234 8.07 0.98 9.50
N GLY A 235 8.26 1.43 8.26
CA GLY A 235 8.16 0.57 7.08
C GLY A 235 9.15 -0.60 7.10
N ILE A 236 10.40 -0.37 7.53
CA ILE A 236 11.43 -1.40 7.69
C ILE A 236 10.98 -2.45 8.71
N LEU A 237 10.60 -2.01 9.89
CA LEU A 237 10.30 -2.91 11.02
C LEU A 237 9.03 -3.72 10.80
N LEU A 238 8.00 -3.15 10.16
CA LEU A 238 6.71 -3.81 9.98
C LEU A 238 6.64 -4.66 8.72
N PHE A 239 7.36 -4.30 7.66
CA PHE A 239 7.27 -4.99 6.37
C PHE A 239 8.50 -5.82 6.02
N GLY A 240 9.47 -5.94 6.94
CA GLY A 240 10.58 -6.87 6.79
C GLY A 240 10.14 -8.33 6.79
N ILE A 241 9.29 -8.72 7.75
CA ILE A 241 8.90 -10.12 7.95
C ILE A 241 7.89 -10.68 6.93
N PRO A 242 6.86 -9.95 6.45
CA PRO A 242 5.84 -10.51 5.55
C PRO A 242 6.39 -11.22 4.32
N ALA A 243 7.50 -10.73 3.76
CA ALA A 243 8.16 -11.34 2.61
C ALA A 243 8.80 -12.71 2.89
N TYR A 244 9.02 -13.06 4.16
CA TYR A 244 9.64 -14.32 4.56
C TYR A 244 8.67 -15.30 5.20
N VAL A 245 7.43 -14.88 5.50
CA VAL A 245 6.43 -15.71 6.21
C VAL A 245 6.21 -17.02 5.50
N ALA A 246 5.99 -17.00 4.18
CA ALA A 246 5.78 -18.23 3.40
C ALA A 246 6.98 -19.18 3.48
N ALA A 247 8.21 -18.67 3.39
CA ALA A 247 9.41 -19.48 3.49
C ALA A 247 9.62 -20.04 4.90
N ILE A 248 9.33 -19.27 5.94
CA ILE A 248 9.42 -19.69 7.33
C ILE A 248 8.40 -20.81 7.62
N LEU A 249 7.15 -20.63 7.21
CA LEU A 249 6.08 -21.62 7.42
C LEU A 249 6.35 -22.90 6.60
N PHE A 250 6.83 -22.76 5.36
CA PHE A 250 7.24 -23.91 4.55
C PHE A 250 8.34 -24.70 5.24
N THR A 251 9.38 -24.03 5.76
CA THR A 251 10.51 -24.72 6.42
C THR A 251 10.09 -25.37 7.74
N ARG A 252 9.19 -24.75 8.52
CA ARG A 252 8.75 -25.25 9.83
C ARG A 252 7.72 -26.37 9.73
N SER A 253 6.74 -26.20 8.86
CA SER A 253 5.52 -27.02 8.85
C SER A 253 5.26 -27.71 7.51
N GLY A 254 6.10 -27.48 6.48
CA GLY A 254 5.90 -28.06 5.14
C GLY A 254 4.65 -27.54 4.41
N VAL A 255 4.03 -26.44 4.89
CA VAL A 255 2.78 -25.92 4.34
C VAL A 255 2.98 -25.22 3.01
N GLY A 256 1.95 -25.28 2.16
CA GLY A 256 1.97 -24.71 0.83
C GLY A 256 1.62 -23.21 0.77
N PRO A 257 1.51 -22.68 -0.46
CA PRO A 257 1.17 -21.27 -0.68
C PRO A 257 -0.19 -20.87 -0.12
N GLY A 258 -1.17 -21.80 -0.09
CA GLY A 258 -2.53 -21.55 0.40
C GLY A 258 -2.53 -21.13 1.87
N GLU A 259 -1.91 -21.93 2.72
CA GLU A 259 -1.81 -21.68 4.17
C GLU A 259 -0.98 -20.43 4.45
N ALA A 260 0.14 -20.26 3.73
CA ALA A 260 0.97 -19.06 3.85
C ALA A 260 0.18 -17.79 3.46
N GLY A 261 -0.60 -17.86 2.40
CA GLY A 261 -1.46 -16.76 1.96
C GLY A 261 -2.51 -16.38 3.00
N LEU A 262 -3.15 -17.36 3.64
CA LEU A 262 -4.10 -17.14 4.73
C LEU A 262 -3.43 -16.51 5.96
N ALA A 263 -2.23 -16.98 6.33
CA ALA A 263 -1.46 -16.42 7.43
C ALA A 263 -1.16 -14.93 7.20
N ILE A 264 -0.64 -14.58 6.01
CA ILE A 264 -0.31 -13.21 5.66
C ILE A 264 -1.58 -12.33 5.58
N ALA A 265 -2.70 -12.87 5.09
CA ALA A 265 -3.98 -12.17 5.04
C ALA A 265 -4.50 -11.78 6.42
N GLY A 266 -4.11 -12.49 7.48
CA GLY A 266 -4.39 -12.13 8.87
C GLY A 266 -4.03 -10.67 9.18
N MET A 267 -2.93 -10.15 8.61
CA MET A 267 -2.52 -8.76 8.79
C MET A 267 -3.62 -7.78 8.33
N GLY A 268 -4.23 -8.03 7.17
CA GLY A 268 -5.32 -7.19 6.69
C GLY A 268 -6.57 -7.30 7.57
N PHE A 269 -6.87 -8.47 8.12
CA PHE A 269 -7.97 -8.61 9.09
C PHE A 269 -7.75 -7.74 10.33
N GLY A 270 -6.54 -7.72 10.89
CA GLY A 270 -6.19 -6.82 11.99
C GLY A 270 -6.37 -5.33 11.64
N CYS A 271 -5.99 -4.94 10.41
CA CYS A 271 -6.22 -3.59 9.89
C CYS A 271 -7.72 -3.23 9.84
N LEU A 272 -8.58 -4.16 9.41
CA LEU A 272 -10.05 -3.95 9.39
C LEU A 272 -10.61 -3.80 10.81
N VAL A 273 -10.18 -4.63 11.75
CA VAL A 273 -10.59 -4.53 13.17
C VAL A 273 -10.21 -3.17 13.74
N TYR A 274 -8.99 -2.70 13.49
CA TYR A 274 -8.58 -1.34 13.87
C TYR A 274 -9.51 -0.29 13.25
N GLY A 275 -9.80 -0.40 11.95
CA GLY A 275 -10.68 0.53 11.25
C GLY A 275 -12.06 0.66 11.91
N LEU A 276 -12.64 -0.45 12.37
CA LEU A 276 -13.92 -0.47 13.09
C LEU A 276 -13.82 0.16 14.48
N MET A 277 -12.67 0.03 15.14
CA MET A 277 -12.43 0.52 16.48
C MET A 277 -11.81 1.92 16.55
N THR A 278 -11.42 2.49 15.43
CA THR A 278 -10.60 3.73 15.35
C THR A 278 -11.16 4.85 16.22
N ARG A 279 -12.47 5.12 16.17
CA ARG A 279 -13.09 6.18 16.96
C ARG A 279 -12.88 5.97 18.46
N ILE A 280 -13.18 4.77 18.96
CA ILE A 280 -13.04 4.41 20.37
C ILE A 280 -11.58 4.50 20.82
N LEU A 281 -10.67 4.02 19.97
CA LEU A 281 -9.23 4.01 20.27
C LEU A 281 -8.65 5.43 20.32
N VAL A 282 -9.03 6.29 19.39
CA VAL A 282 -8.58 7.69 19.37
C VAL A 282 -9.12 8.45 20.58
N GLU A 283 -10.42 8.30 20.91
CA GLU A 283 -11.05 8.98 22.04
C GLU A 283 -10.49 8.52 23.39
N ARG A 284 -10.15 7.22 23.56
CA ARG A 284 -9.73 6.66 24.85
C ARG A 284 -8.22 6.67 25.07
N LEU A 285 -7.43 6.38 24.04
CA LEU A 285 -6.00 6.20 24.19
C LEU A 285 -5.20 7.48 23.87
N GLY A 286 -5.69 8.27 22.92
CA GLY A 286 -4.92 9.38 22.37
C GLY A 286 -3.66 8.93 21.62
N PRO A 287 -3.01 9.82 20.86
CA PRO A 287 -1.95 9.44 19.93
C PRO A 287 -0.70 8.84 20.58
N THR A 288 -0.32 9.32 21.77
CA THR A 288 0.86 8.81 22.48
C THR A 288 0.69 7.36 22.91
N LEU A 289 -0.45 7.02 23.51
CA LEU A 289 -0.69 5.66 23.98
C LEU A 289 -0.97 4.73 22.79
N MET A 290 -1.65 5.20 21.73
CA MET A 290 -1.83 4.44 20.48
C MET A 290 -0.49 4.02 19.88
N THR A 291 0.49 4.93 19.80
CA THR A 291 1.82 4.62 19.26
C THR A 291 2.54 3.58 20.12
N ARG A 292 2.49 3.71 21.46
CA ARG A 292 3.13 2.76 22.38
C ARG A 292 2.49 1.39 22.37
N THR A 293 1.16 1.33 22.46
CA THR A 293 0.42 0.07 22.44
C THR A 293 0.55 -0.63 21.10
N GLY A 294 0.57 0.13 19.97
CA GLY A 294 0.80 -0.42 18.65
C GLY A 294 2.16 -1.12 18.54
N GLY A 295 3.23 -0.48 19.02
CA GLY A 295 4.57 -1.10 19.08
C GLY A 295 4.62 -2.36 19.92
N VAL A 296 3.99 -2.35 21.10
CA VAL A 296 3.94 -3.52 21.99
C VAL A 296 3.13 -4.66 21.37
N ILE A 297 1.97 -4.38 20.79
CA ILE A 297 1.14 -5.40 20.13
C ILE A 297 1.89 -6.06 18.96
N CYS A 298 2.55 -5.26 18.11
CA CYS A 298 3.38 -5.78 17.03
C CYS A 298 4.55 -6.63 17.58
N ALA A 299 5.20 -6.18 18.64
CA ALA A 299 6.30 -6.91 19.27
C ALA A 299 5.85 -8.26 19.82
N ILE A 300 4.71 -8.32 20.49
CA ILE A 300 4.11 -9.56 21.00
C ILE A 300 3.81 -10.50 19.83
N GLY A 301 3.14 -10.01 18.77
CA GLY A 301 2.85 -10.82 17.58
C GLY A 301 4.11 -11.43 16.95
N LEU A 302 5.17 -10.63 16.79
CA LEU A 302 6.45 -11.11 16.25
C LEU A 302 7.17 -12.06 17.21
N ALA A 303 7.22 -11.76 18.50
CA ALA A 303 7.88 -12.61 19.49
C ALA A 303 7.23 -13.99 19.57
N LEU A 304 5.89 -14.05 19.54
CA LEU A 304 5.17 -15.31 19.48
C LEU A 304 5.36 -16.03 18.14
N PHE A 305 5.46 -15.31 17.02
CA PHE A 305 5.77 -15.91 15.71
C PHE A 305 7.20 -16.46 15.62
N ALA A 306 8.13 -16.00 16.46
CA ALA A 306 9.48 -16.59 16.54
C ALA A 306 9.46 -18.02 17.09
N ILE A 307 8.44 -18.38 17.86
CA ILE A 307 8.26 -19.74 18.44
C ILE A 307 7.63 -20.66 17.37
N ASP A 308 7.97 -21.91 17.40
CA ASP A 308 7.43 -22.92 16.49
C ASP A 308 6.04 -23.39 16.95
N TRP A 309 5.00 -22.69 16.48
CA TRP A 309 3.60 -23.00 16.68
C TRP A 309 3.03 -23.67 15.42
N PRO A 310 1.89 -24.38 15.51
CA PRO A 310 1.15 -24.80 14.32
C PRO A 310 0.89 -23.63 13.37
N TRP A 311 1.00 -23.86 12.05
CA TRP A 311 0.94 -22.81 11.03
C TRP A 311 -0.28 -21.87 11.15
N TRP A 312 -1.43 -22.39 11.53
CA TRP A 312 -2.67 -21.59 11.68
C TRP A 312 -2.58 -20.52 12.77
N SER A 313 -1.67 -20.68 13.75
CA SER A 313 -1.42 -19.63 14.76
C SER A 313 -0.86 -18.34 14.13
N ALA A 314 -0.23 -18.43 12.97
CA ALA A 314 0.26 -17.25 12.25
C ALA A 314 -0.89 -16.31 11.86
N ILE A 315 -2.11 -16.81 11.61
CA ILE A 315 -3.26 -15.98 11.25
C ILE A 315 -3.57 -14.94 12.33
N PRO A 316 -3.86 -15.30 13.60
CA PRO A 316 -4.11 -14.30 14.65
C PRO A 316 -2.85 -13.49 14.99
N LEU A 317 -1.64 -14.04 14.88
CA LEU A 317 -0.41 -13.29 15.14
C LEU A 317 -0.19 -12.17 14.11
N PHE A 318 -0.45 -12.44 12.83
CA PHE A 318 -0.44 -11.40 11.80
C PHE A 318 -1.64 -10.45 11.91
N ALA A 319 -2.78 -10.88 12.45
CA ALA A 319 -3.87 -9.96 12.79
C ALA A 319 -3.46 -8.97 13.88
N LEU A 320 -2.74 -9.40 14.91
CA LEU A 320 -2.13 -8.50 15.89
C LEU A 320 -1.16 -7.53 15.23
N GLN A 321 -0.34 -8.01 14.28
CA GLN A 321 0.59 -7.18 13.53
C GLN A 321 -0.13 -6.10 12.74
N GLY A 322 -1.22 -6.43 12.04
CA GLY A 322 -2.01 -5.45 11.28
C GLY A 322 -2.73 -4.44 12.16
N PHE A 323 -3.28 -4.88 13.28
CA PHE A 323 -3.92 -3.99 14.25
C PHE A 323 -2.91 -3.01 14.88
N GLY A 324 -1.77 -3.52 15.36
CA GLY A 324 -0.69 -2.72 15.92
C GLY A 324 -0.06 -1.76 14.91
N PHE A 325 0.08 -2.19 13.64
CA PHE A 325 0.53 -1.35 12.55
C PHE A 325 -0.33 -0.08 12.41
N PHE A 326 -1.65 -0.22 12.34
CA PHE A 326 -2.50 0.96 12.17
C PHE A 326 -2.58 1.84 13.41
N LEU A 327 -2.35 1.31 14.62
CA LEU A 327 -2.18 2.12 15.83
C LEU A 327 -0.96 3.06 15.71
N LEU A 328 0.14 2.58 15.12
CA LEU A 328 1.36 3.36 14.84
C LEU A 328 1.16 4.28 13.64
N HIS A 329 0.87 3.70 12.49
CA HIS A 329 0.81 4.37 11.18
C HIS A 329 -0.25 5.47 11.15
N GLY A 330 -1.42 5.23 11.75
CA GLY A 330 -2.50 6.21 11.82
C GLY A 330 -2.09 7.50 12.52
N THR A 331 -1.27 7.41 13.58
CA THR A 331 -0.77 8.58 14.29
C THR A 331 0.25 9.37 13.46
N PHE A 332 1.12 8.70 12.71
CA PHE A 332 2.05 9.35 11.78
C PHE A 332 1.33 10.01 10.61
N GLN A 333 0.36 9.32 10.03
CA GLN A 333 -0.44 9.84 8.92
C GLN A 333 -1.20 11.10 9.34
N ALA A 334 -1.79 11.13 10.52
CA ALA A 334 -2.46 12.32 11.06
C ALA A 334 -1.47 13.48 11.19
N GLN A 335 -0.29 13.25 11.77
CA GLN A 335 0.74 14.30 11.89
C GLN A 335 1.25 14.79 10.52
N ALA A 336 1.40 13.89 9.53
CA ALA A 336 1.84 14.27 8.18
C ALA A 336 0.87 15.25 7.51
N THR A 337 -0.44 15.15 7.78
CA THR A 337 -1.43 16.10 7.24
C THR A 337 -1.30 17.51 7.80
N GLU A 338 -0.68 17.67 8.98
CA GLU A 338 -0.51 18.94 9.69
C GLU A 338 0.83 19.63 9.36
N LEU A 339 1.79 18.91 8.74
CA LEU A 339 3.14 19.44 8.48
C LEU A 339 3.16 20.67 7.57
N ALA A 340 2.32 20.67 6.54
CA ALA A 340 2.25 21.73 5.54
C ALA A 340 0.80 21.92 5.07
N PRO A 341 -0.02 22.71 5.79
CA PRO A 341 -1.44 22.91 5.45
C PRO A 341 -1.67 23.46 4.05
N SER A 342 -0.74 24.28 3.53
CA SER A 342 -0.78 24.83 2.17
C SER A 342 -0.33 23.84 1.08
N ALA A 343 0.37 22.75 1.44
CA ALA A 343 0.92 21.74 0.52
C ALA A 343 0.61 20.30 0.98
N ARG A 344 -0.58 20.06 1.55
CA ARG A 344 -1.00 18.76 2.13
C ARG A 344 -0.82 17.58 1.17
N GLY A 345 -1.18 17.76 -0.10
CA GLY A 345 -1.02 16.72 -1.12
C GLY A 345 0.45 16.29 -1.29
N SER A 346 1.37 17.24 -1.35
CA SER A 346 2.80 16.97 -1.45
C SER A 346 3.36 16.36 -0.16
N ALA A 347 2.88 16.79 1.02
CA ALA A 347 3.27 16.18 2.30
C ALA A 347 2.83 14.72 2.37
N MET A 348 1.61 14.40 1.96
CA MET A 348 1.11 13.02 1.96
C MET A 348 1.79 12.14 0.89
N ALA A 349 2.15 12.70 -0.26
CA ALA A 349 2.91 11.97 -1.28
C ALA A 349 4.31 11.60 -0.79
N LEU A 350 5.01 12.54 -0.11
CA LEU A 350 6.31 12.26 0.50
C LEU A 350 6.20 11.28 1.67
N PHE A 351 5.17 11.40 2.50
CA PHE A 351 4.86 10.45 3.58
C PHE A 351 4.75 9.03 3.02
N ALA A 352 3.92 8.83 2.00
CA ALA A 352 3.74 7.54 1.37
C ALA A 352 5.02 7.05 0.68
N CYS A 353 5.76 7.93 0.00
CA CYS A 353 7.06 7.59 -0.59
C CYS A 353 8.04 7.07 0.49
N CYS A 354 8.19 7.77 1.62
CA CYS A 354 9.04 7.34 2.73
C CYS A 354 8.59 6.00 3.33
N PHE A 355 7.29 5.81 3.50
CA PHE A 355 6.75 4.55 3.98
C PHE A 355 7.10 3.38 3.04
N PHE A 356 6.90 3.54 1.74
CA PHE A 356 7.23 2.51 0.75
C PHE A 356 8.73 2.30 0.55
N LEU A 357 9.56 3.32 0.77
CA LEU A 357 11.02 3.15 0.88
C LEU A 357 11.39 2.26 2.05
N GLY A 358 10.77 2.46 3.23
CA GLY A 358 10.92 1.57 4.36
C GLY A 358 10.45 0.15 4.06
N GLN A 359 9.29 0.02 3.40
CA GLN A 359 8.74 -1.28 2.97
C GLN A 359 9.64 -1.99 1.96
N ALA A 360 10.33 -1.25 1.09
CA ALA A 360 11.27 -1.82 0.13
C ALA A 360 12.56 -2.30 0.80
N THR A 361 13.07 -1.56 1.80
CA THR A 361 14.32 -1.88 2.48
C THR A 361 14.13 -2.90 3.60
N GLY A 362 12.94 -2.99 4.20
CA GLY A 362 12.63 -3.90 5.30
C GLY A 362 12.98 -5.37 5.02
N PRO A 363 12.57 -5.97 3.90
CA PRO A 363 12.92 -7.34 3.56
C PRO A 363 14.43 -7.57 3.41
N LEU A 364 15.20 -6.56 2.96
CA LEU A 364 16.66 -6.65 2.85
C LEU A 364 17.30 -6.71 4.24
N VAL A 365 16.86 -5.83 5.15
CA VAL A 365 17.36 -5.78 6.53
C VAL A 365 17.00 -7.07 7.28
N MET A 366 15.74 -7.54 7.12
CA MET A 366 15.32 -8.82 7.72
C MET A 366 16.11 -9.99 7.16
N GLY A 367 16.31 -10.04 5.83
CA GLY A 367 17.10 -11.12 5.21
C GLY A 367 18.54 -11.15 5.69
N ALA A 368 19.19 -9.98 5.82
CA ALA A 368 20.53 -9.88 6.38
C ALA A 368 20.58 -10.32 7.86
N ALA A 369 19.59 -9.93 8.67
CA ALA A 369 19.46 -10.36 10.05
C ALA A 369 19.25 -11.88 10.16
N MET A 370 18.39 -12.46 9.32
CA MET A 370 18.15 -13.90 9.28
C MET A 370 19.38 -14.70 8.84
N HIS A 371 20.18 -14.17 7.91
CA HIS A 371 21.43 -14.78 7.49
C HIS A 371 22.47 -14.80 8.62
N ALA A 372 22.56 -13.69 9.37
CA ALA A 372 23.56 -13.56 10.43
C ALA A 372 23.17 -14.27 11.74
N LEU A 373 21.89 -14.27 12.12
CA LEU A 373 21.42 -14.70 13.44
C LEU A 373 20.50 -15.93 13.41
N GLY A 374 20.06 -16.35 12.22
CA GLY A 374 18.96 -17.30 12.06
C GLY A 374 17.59 -16.64 12.20
N ALA A 375 16.55 -17.31 11.68
CA ALA A 375 15.21 -16.76 11.60
C ALA A 375 14.59 -16.40 12.98
N PRO A 376 14.63 -17.27 14.02
CA PRO A 376 14.03 -16.92 15.32
C PRO A 376 14.66 -15.69 15.97
N ALA A 377 16.00 -15.60 15.98
CA ALA A 377 16.71 -14.49 16.60
C ALA A 377 16.49 -13.16 15.83
N ALA A 378 16.46 -13.22 14.49
CA ALA A 378 16.16 -12.06 13.67
C ALA A 378 14.73 -11.54 13.93
N ILE A 379 13.73 -12.42 14.03
CA ILE A 379 12.35 -12.05 14.35
C ILE A 379 12.27 -11.40 15.73
N LEU A 380 12.94 -11.98 16.74
CA LEU A 380 13.00 -11.41 18.09
C LEU A 380 13.69 -10.03 18.11
N LEU A 381 14.76 -9.85 17.33
CA LEU A 381 15.43 -8.56 17.18
C LEU A 381 14.44 -7.49 16.64
N PHE A 382 13.65 -7.84 15.61
CA PHE A 382 12.64 -6.95 15.09
C PHE A 382 11.50 -6.70 16.08
N ALA A 383 11.11 -7.71 16.88
CA ALA A 383 10.12 -7.56 17.96
C ALA A 383 10.61 -6.54 19.01
N VAL A 384 11.84 -6.65 19.47
CA VAL A 384 12.44 -5.70 20.41
C VAL A 384 12.55 -4.30 19.77
N ALA A 385 13.02 -4.24 18.53
CA ALA A 385 13.19 -2.97 17.82
C ALA A 385 11.85 -2.23 17.65
N ILE A 386 10.74 -2.92 17.32
CA ILE A 386 9.44 -2.27 17.16
C ILE A 386 8.81 -1.87 18.50
N ALA A 387 9.05 -2.62 19.58
CA ALA A 387 8.64 -2.22 20.92
C ALA A 387 9.34 -0.93 21.36
N LEU A 388 10.67 -0.87 21.18
CA LEU A 388 11.47 0.32 21.48
C LEU A 388 11.06 1.50 20.60
N PHE A 389 10.81 1.26 19.31
CA PHE A 389 10.33 2.25 18.36
C PHE A 389 9.01 2.87 18.82
N GLY A 390 8.00 2.04 19.14
CA GLY A 390 6.69 2.52 19.63
C GLY A 390 6.80 3.29 20.95
N TYR A 391 7.69 2.87 21.84
CA TYR A 391 7.91 3.53 23.13
C TYR A 391 8.64 4.86 23.01
N MET A 392 9.67 4.95 22.16
CA MET A 392 10.51 6.13 22.02
C MET A 392 9.90 7.21 21.10
N THR A 393 9.14 6.81 20.10
CA THR A 393 8.57 7.73 19.10
C THR A 393 7.82 8.93 19.71
N PRO A 394 6.91 8.77 20.70
CA PRO A 394 6.22 9.93 21.27
C PRO A 394 7.13 10.88 22.07
N ARG A 395 8.33 10.42 22.48
CA ARG A 395 9.33 11.27 23.13
C ARG A 395 10.13 12.06 22.13
N ILE A 396 10.45 11.44 20.99
CA ILE A 396 11.25 12.03 19.92
C ILE A 396 10.39 13.00 19.08
N LEU A 397 9.14 12.61 18.81
CA LEU A 397 8.18 13.39 18.04
C LEU A 397 6.90 13.60 18.89
N PRO A 398 6.92 14.54 19.86
CA PRO A 398 5.75 14.80 20.67
C PRO A 398 4.60 15.32 19.81
N VAL A 399 3.42 14.76 20.02
CA VAL A 399 2.20 15.28 19.39
C VAL A 399 1.84 16.59 20.05
N PRO A 400 1.61 17.68 19.31
CA PRO A 400 1.13 18.91 19.92
C PRO A 400 -0.12 18.62 20.73
N SER A 401 -0.12 18.97 22.04
CA SER A 401 -1.34 18.93 22.82
C SER A 401 -2.36 19.82 22.10
N SER A 402 -3.50 19.24 21.70
CA SER A 402 -4.65 20.06 21.33
C SER A 402 -4.93 20.95 22.52
N ARG A 403 -4.61 22.24 22.42
CA ARG A 403 -5.10 23.20 23.41
C ARG A 403 -6.63 23.09 23.38
N THR A 404 -7.14 22.60 24.50
CA THR A 404 -8.56 22.64 24.89
C THR A 404 -9.15 24.02 24.65
#